data_40fa13177e281d03d5cf0c8539aa155e
#
_entry.id   40fa13177e281d03d5cf0c8539aa155e
#
_cell.length_a   1.000
_cell.length_b   1.000
_cell.length_c   1.000
_cell.angle_alpha   90.00
_cell.angle_beta   90.00
_cell.angle_gamma   90.00
#
_symmetry.space_group_name_H-M   'P 1'
#
loop_
_entity.id
_entity.type
_entity.pdbx_description
1 polymer ?
#
loop_
_entity_poly.entity_id
_entity_poly.type
_entity_poly.pdbx_seq_one_letter_code
_entity_poly.pdbx_strand_id
1 'polypeptide(L)'
;MIRILIITLLFARSIIAQATNKPNFIVILTDDQSWVGSSLQIIPDDPRTRSDYFKTPHIERMAAMGMRFTQGYSPAASCCPTRRSIQTGQTPARHEYQKDRGNWTTTYNAQLNIPRM
;
A
#
# COMPACT_ATOMS: atom_id res chain seq x y z
N MET A 1 13.57 8.81 -52.80
CA MET A 1 13.52 9.88 -51.79
C MET A 1 12.29 9.76 -50.90
N ILE A 2 11.07 9.65 -51.40
CA ILE A 2 9.83 9.55 -50.59
C ILE A 2 9.82 8.35 -49.63
N ARG A 3 10.31 7.18 -50.02
CA ARG A 3 10.38 5.97 -49.17
C ARG A 3 11.28 6.15 -47.95
N ILE A 4 12.38 6.86 -48.10
CA ILE A 4 13.32 7.13 -46.98
C ILE A 4 12.68 8.13 -46.01
N LEU A 5 11.96 9.12 -46.51
CA LEU A 5 11.28 10.12 -45.71
C LEU A 5 10.16 9.47 -44.83
N ILE A 6 9.42 8.51 -45.39
CA ILE A 6 8.37 7.76 -44.65
C ILE A 6 8.99 6.90 -43.56
N ILE A 7 10.11 6.24 -43.81
CA ILE A 7 10.80 5.41 -42.83
C ILE A 7 11.35 6.27 -41.67
N THR A 8 11.95 7.43 -41.97
CA THR A 8 12.43 8.35 -40.91
C THR A 8 11.28 8.94 -40.10
N LEU A 9 10.14 9.22 -40.72
CA LEU A 9 8.96 9.73 -40.02
C LEU A 9 8.32 8.66 -39.10
N LEU A 10 8.32 7.40 -39.51
CA LEU A 10 7.86 6.27 -38.69
C LEU A 10 8.80 6.00 -37.51
N PHE A 11 10.12 6.11 -37.70
CA PHE A 11 11.09 5.99 -36.62
C PHE A 11 11.01 7.16 -35.63
N ALA A 12 10.78 8.38 -36.08
CA ALA A 12 10.62 9.55 -35.21
C ALA A 12 9.39 9.44 -34.31
N ARG A 13 8.31 8.80 -34.76
CA ARG A 13 7.13 8.54 -33.91
C ARG A 13 7.38 7.53 -32.79
N SER A 14 8.31 6.60 -32.97
CA SER A 14 8.64 5.59 -31.94
C SER A 14 9.40 6.18 -30.75
N ILE A 15 10.06 7.32 -30.92
CA ILE A 15 10.86 7.99 -29.88
C ILE A 15 9.99 8.88 -28.97
N ILE A 16 8.78 9.27 -29.41
CA ILE A 16 7.85 10.09 -28.63
C ILE A 16 7.00 9.24 -27.67
N ALA A 17 7.17 7.92 -27.71
CA ALA A 17 6.42 7.02 -26.84
C ALA A 17 7.00 7.00 -25.44
N GLN A 18 6.20 7.53 -24.53
CA GLN A 18 6.13 7.08 -23.13
C GLN A 18 7.12 7.72 -22.16
N ALA A 19 6.91 8.98 -21.86
CA ALA A 19 6.97 9.34 -20.46
C ALA A 19 5.77 8.64 -19.76
N THR A 20 5.95 7.39 -19.35
CA THR A 20 4.99 6.72 -18.48
C THR A 20 4.98 7.52 -17.17
N ASN A 21 3.97 8.36 -16.98
CA ASN A 21 3.67 8.95 -15.68
C ASN A 21 3.38 7.79 -14.72
N LYS A 22 4.43 7.27 -14.11
CA LYS A 22 4.27 6.26 -13.05
C LYS A 22 3.55 6.94 -11.89
N PRO A 23 2.44 6.39 -11.43
CA PRO A 23 1.73 6.98 -10.30
C PRO A 23 2.58 6.90 -9.03
N ASN A 24 2.46 7.90 -8.19
CA ASN A 24 2.99 7.84 -6.83
C ASN A 24 1.96 7.17 -5.93
N PHE A 25 2.42 6.28 -5.05
CA PHE A 25 1.58 5.61 -4.07
C PHE A 25 1.97 6.09 -2.67
N ILE A 26 0.97 6.49 -1.89
CA ILE A 26 1.12 6.83 -0.47
C ILE A 26 0.32 5.80 0.31
N VAL A 27 0.99 5.03 1.16
CA VAL A 27 0.37 4.07 2.07
C VAL A 27 0.35 4.68 3.46
N ILE A 28 -0.86 4.89 4.00
CA ILE A 28 -1.05 5.35 5.37
C ILE A 28 -1.53 4.16 6.20
N LEU A 29 -0.70 3.71 7.12
CA LEU A 29 -1.00 2.61 8.03
C LEU A 29 -1.18 3.17 9.43
N THR A 30 -2.40 3.10 9.94
CA THR A 30 -2.71 3.46 11.33
C THR A 30 -2.34 2.31 12.26
N ASP A 31 -1.96 2.63 13.49
CA ASP A 31 -1.63 1.65 14.53
C ASP A 31 -2.82 1.51 15.49
N ASP A 32 -3.19 0.28 15.80
CA ASP A 32 -4.28 -0.07 16.75
C ASP A 32 -5.63 0.64 16.51
N GLN A 33 -5.90 1.10 15.31
CA GLN A 33 -7.19 1.68 14.97
C GLN A 33 -8.22 0.59 14.70
N SER A 34 -9.18 0.46 15.60
CA SER A 34 -10.30 -0.47 15.42
C SER A 34 -11.35 0.07 14.44
N TRP A 35 -12.32 -0.76 14.08
CA TRP A 35 -13.46 -0.37 13.24
C TRP A 35 -14.26 0.79 13.81
N VAL A 36 -14.36 0.87 15.13
CA VAL A 36 -15.01 1.97 15.86
C VAL A 36 -14.04 3.11 16.22
N GLY A 37 -12.85 3.12 15.65
CA GLY A 37 -11.86 4.18 15.84
C GLY A 37 -12.02 5.39 14.91
N SER A 38 -13.08 5.43 14.09
CA SER A 38 -13.41 6.58 13.25
C SER A 38 -14.91 6.84 13.18
N SER A 39 -15.32 8.05 12.80
CA SER A 39 -16.71 8.40 12.54
C SER A 39 -17.23 7.85 11.21
N LEU A 40 -16.35 7.33 10.35
CA LEU A 40 -16.73 6.68 9.12
C LEU A 40 -17.39 5.33 9.41
N GLN A 41 -18.62 5.15 8.96
CA GLN A 41 -19.28 3.84 8.99
C GLN A 41 -18.64 2.91 7.96
N ILE A 42 -17.97 1.86 8.43
CA ILE A 42 -17.20 0.95 7.55
C ILE A 42 -18.14 0.04 6.76
N ILE A 43 -19.13 -0.56 7.42
CA ILE A 43 -20.16 -1.40 6.79
C ILE A 43 -21.41 -0.53 6.60
N PRO A 44 -21.90 -0.34 5.36
CA PRO A 44 -22.97 0.62 5.06
C PRO A 44 -24.23 0.45 5.91
N ASP A 45 -24.64 -0.78 6.19
CA ASP A 45 -25.91 -1.08 6.87
C ASP A 45 -25.70 -1.46 8.36
N ASP A 46 -24.49 -1.30 8.91
CA ASP A 46 -24.19 -1.60 10.30
C ASP A 46 -23.63 -0.38 11.04
N PRO A 47 -24.48 0.36 11.80
CA PRO A 47 -24.05 1.54 12.54
C PRO A 47 -23.05 1.23 13.67
N ARG A 48 -22.91 -0.04 14.08
CA ARG A 48 -21.91 -0.45 15.10
C ARG A 48 -20.48 -0.36 14.57
N THR A 49 -20.29 -0.16 13.28
CA THR A 49 -18.99 -0.07 12.60
C THR A 49 -18.48 1.36 12.46
N ARG A 50 -19.00 2.28 13.26
CA ARG A 50 -18.51 3.66 13.38
C ARG A 50 -18.41 4.05 14.84
N SER A 51 -17.61 5.08 15.11
CA SER A 51 -17.57 5.72 16.41
C SER A 51 -18.58 6.87 16.49
N ASP A 52 -19.30 6.95 17.59
CA ASP A 52 -20.09 8.14 17.93
C ASP A 52 -19.23 9.18 18.69
N TYR A 53 -18.09 8.76 19.23
CA TYR A 53 -17.17 9.57 19.99
C TYR A 53 -16.10 10.25 19.15
N PHE A 54 -15.38 9.48 18.33
CA PHE A 54 -14.32 10.02 17.48
C PHE A 54 -14.92 10.76 16.28
N LYS A 55 -14.35 11.93 15.99
CA LYS A 55 -14.69 12.75 14.81
C LYS A 55 -13.52 12.76 13.85
N THR A 56 -13.67 12.12 12.71
CA THR A 56 -12.61 11.93 11.71
C THR A 56 -13.04 12.41 10.32
N PRO A 57 -13.33 13.72 10.16
CA PRO A 57 -13.89 14.26 8.91
C PRO A 57 -12.98 14.07 7.70
N HIS A 58 -11.67 14.02 7.90
CA HIS A 58 -10.72 13.79 6.82
C HIS A 58 -10.74 12.34 6.31
N ILE A 59 -10.97 11.37 7.20
CA ILE A 59 -11.15 9.95 6.80
C ILE A 59 -12.46 9.80 6.03
N GLU A 60 -13.53 10.43 6.48
CA GLU A 60 -14.81 10.47 5.77
C GLU A 60 -14.66 11.07 4.36
N ARG A 61 -13.94 12.18 4.26
CA ARG A 61 -13.64 12.83 2.97
C ARG A 61 -12.82 11.92 2.04
N MET A 62 -11.80 11.25 2.55
CA MET A 62 -11.02 10.28 1.76
C MET A 62 -11.91 9.14 1.25
N ALA A 63 -12.75 8.60 2.12
CA ALA A 63 -13.67 7.52 1.76
C ALA A 63 -14.71 7.95 0.70
N ALA A 64 -15.14 9.20 0.72
CA ALA A 64 -16.05 9.76 -0.28
C ALA A 64 -15.39 9.99 -1.65
N MET A 65 -14.08 10.22 -1.68
CA MET A 65 -13.32 10.43 -2.91
C MET A 65 -12.76 9.14 -3.52
N GLY A 66 -12.76 8.04 -2.79
CA GLY A 66 -12.13 6.79 -3.19
C GLY A 66 -13.02 5.57 -3.02
N MET A 67 -12.39 4.42 -2.88
CA MET A 67 -13.05 3.14 -2.68
C MET A 67 -12.79 2.61 -1.27
N ARG A 68 -13.81 2.04 -0.65
CA ARG A 68 -13.71 1.36 0.65
C ARG A 68 -13.78 -0.15 0.47
N PHE A 69 -12.87 -0.85 1.11
CA PHE A 69 -12.85 -2.31 1.14
C PHE A 69 -13.34 -2.78 2.52
N THR A 70 -14.51 -3.38 2.57
CA THR A 70 -15.10 -3.91 3.81
C THR A 70 -14.52 -5.27 4.21
N GLN A 71 -13.83 -5.94 3.28
CA GLN A 71 -13.20 -7.25 3.46
C GLN A 71 -11.68 -7.17 3.29
N GLY A 72 -11.08 -6.06 3.71
CA GLY A 72 -9.63 -5.91 3.75
C GLY A 72 -9.05 -6.51 5.03
N TYR A 73 -8.17 -7.49 4.92
CA TYR A 73 -7.58 -8.17 6.06
C TYR A 73 -6.09 -7.90 6.17
N SER A 74 -5.65 -7.71 7.41
CA SER A 74 -4.23 -7.69 7.75
C SER A 74 -3.61 -9.09 7.55
N PRO A 75 -2.36 -9.18 7.05
CA PRO A 75 -1.70 -10.47 6.88
C PRO A 75 -1.35 -11.17 8.21
N ALA A 76 -1.42 -10.47 9.34
CA ALA A 76 -1.20 -11.01 10.67
C ALA A 76 -2.07 -10.31 11.71
N ALA A 77 -2.32 -10.98 12.83
CA ALA A 77 -3.05 -10.43 13.96
C ALA A 77 -2.23 -9.47 14.84
N SER A 78 -0.99 -9.16 14.47
CA SER A 78 -0.06 -8.35 15.25
C SER A 78 0.62 -7.31 14.36
N CYS A 79 0.99 -6.16 14.94
CA CYS A 79 1.55 -5.01 14.23
C CYS A 79 2.88 -5.34 13.52
N CYS A 80 3.85 -5.95 14.22
CA CYS A 80 5.18 -6.18 13.67
C CYS A 80 5.20 -7.11 12.45
N PRO A 81 4.61 -8.30 12.45
CA PRO A 81 4.57 -9.15 11.27
C PRO A 81 3.75 -8.53 10.13
N THR A 82 2.68 -7.78 10.43
CA THR A 82 1.91 -7.03 9.42
C THR A 82 2.76 -5.97 8.75
N ARG A 83 3.46 -5.13 9.51
CA ARG A 83 4.35 -4.08 8.99
C ARG A 83 5.46 -4.69 8.12
N ARG A 84 6.02 -5.81 8.56
CA ARG A 84 7.03 -6.53 7.78
C ARG A 84 6.47 -7.06 6.48
N SER A 85 5.28 -7.63 6.49
CA SER A 85 4.61 -8.09 5.27
C SER A 85 4.39 -6.96 4.26
N ILE A 86 3.96 -5.79 4.71
CA ILE A 86 3.77 -4.61 3.86
C ILE A 86 5.10 -4.14 3.26
N GLN A 87 6.18 -4.10 4.05
CA GLN A 87 7.48 -3.62 3.60
C GLN A 87 8.21 -4.60 2.68
N THR A 88 8.00 -5.89 2.87
CA THR A 88 8.72 -6.93 2.10
C THR A 88 7.89 -7.54 0.97
N GLY A 89 6.58 -7.30 0.95
CA GLY A 89 5.66 -7.98 0.05
C GLY A 89 5.53 -9.48 0.32
N GLN A 90 5.93 -9.95 1.51
CA GLN A 90 5.93 -11.36 1.89
C GLN A 90 4.88 -11.67 2.94
N THR A 91 4.36 -12.88 2.93
CA THR A 91 3.47 -13.35 4.00
C THR A 91 4.25 -13.65 5.29
N PRO A 92 3.60 -13.63 6.47
CA PRO A 92 4.24 -14.01 7.73
C PRO A 92 4.88 -15.41 7.69
N ALA A 93 4.25 -16.34 7.02
CA ALA A 93 4.80 -17.71 6.84
C ALA A 93 6.12 -17.71 6.05
N ARG A 94 6.30 -16.76 5.13
CA ARG A 94 7.51 -16.68 4.30
C ARG A 94 8.64 -15.92 4.96
N HIS A 95 8.35 -14.84 5.66
CA HIS A 95 9.40 -14.08 6.34
C HIS A 95 9.66 -14.57 7.77
N GLU A 96 8.89 -15.56 8.25
CA GLU A 96 9.06 -16.27 9.53
C GLU A 96 9.18 -15.35 10.77
N TYR A 97 8.78 -14.09 10.65
CA TYR A 97 8.83 -13.15 11.76
C TYR A 97 7.68 -13.43 12.71
N GLN A 98 7.98 -14.08 13.78
CA GLN A 98 7.13 -14.23 14.96
C GLN A 98 7.80 -13.45 16.08
N LYS A 99 7.10 -12.53 16.68
CA LYS A 99 7.42 -11.72 17.84
C LYS A 99 8.79 -12.01 18.50
N ASP A 100 9.69 -11.04 18.46
CA ASP A 100 10.88 -10.89 19.34
C ASP A 100 11.78 -12.12 19.61
N ARG A 101 12.18 -12.84 18.59
CA ARG A 101 13.27 -13.83 18.71
C ARG A 101 14.54 -13.34 18.05
N GLY A 102 15.29 -12.48 18.75
CA GLY A 102 16.66 -12.16 18.40
C GLY A 102 16.84 -11.30 17.14
N ASN A 103 17.98 -10.82 16.94
CA ASN A 103 18.56 -9.93 15.91
C ASN A 103 17.74 -9.65 14.64
N TRP A 104 16.56 -9.05 14.79
CA TRP A 104 15.61 -8.70 13.73
C TRP A 104 16.21 -7.84 12.63
N THR A 105 17.22 -7.01 12.97
CA THR A 105 17.88 -6.09 12.03
C THR A 105 18.63 -6.80 10.92
N THR A 106 19.33 -7.87 11.22
CA THR A 106 20.09 -8.62 10.21
C THR A 106 19.19 -9.35 9.24
N THR A 107 18.15 -9.99 9.73
CA THR A 107 17.20 -10.72 8.90
C THR A 107 16.35 -9.77 8.06
N TYR A 108 15.94 -8.63 8.62
CA TYR A 108 15.18 -7.60 7.93
C TYR A 108 15.98 -7.00 6.75
N ASN A 109 17.23 -6.59 7.00
CA ASN A 109 18.08 -6.00 5.97
C ASN A 109 18.41 -7.00 4.87
N ALA A 110 18.63 -8.28 5.23
CA ALA A 110 18.88 -9.33 4.24
C ALA A 110 17.68 -9.57 3.31
N GLN A 111 16.45 -9.50 3.83
CA GLN A 111 15.25 -9.69 3.04
C GLN A 111 14.92 -8.50 2.13
N LEU A 112 15.26 -7.30 2.54
CA LEU A 112 15.09 -6.09 1.72
C LEU A 112 16.28 -5.83 0.80
N ASN A 113 17.32 -6.66 0.87
CA ASN A 113 18.57 -6.45 0.14
C ASN A 113 19.17 -5.03 0.36
N ILE A 114 19.00 -4.50 1.57
CA ILE A 114 19.57 -3.20 1.96
C ILE A 114 21.03 -3.41 2.33
N PRO A 115 21.98 -2.68 1.72
CA PRO A 115 23.40 -2.72 2.12
C PRO A 115 23.55 -2.33 3.59
N ARG A 116 24.43 -3.03 4.31
CA ARG A 116 24.82 -2.62 5.67
C ARG A 116 25.63 -1.33 5.57
N MET A 117 25.20 -0.29 6.23
CA MET A 117 26.01 0.90 6.47
C MET A 117 27.03 0.65 7.58
#